data_77457cf6d7417394325b8d93e412af02
#
_entry.id   77457cf6d7417394325b8d93e412af02
#
_cell.length_a   1.000
_cell.length_b   1.000
_cell.length_c   1.000
_cell.angle_alpha   90.00
_cell.angle_beta   90.00
_cell.angle_gamma   90.00
#
_symmetry.space_group_name_H-M   'P 1'
#
loop_
_entity.id
_entity.type
_entity.pdbx_description
1 polymer ?
#
loop_
_entity_poly.entity_id
_entity_poly.type
_entity_poly.pdbx_seq_one_letter_code
_entity_poly.pdbx_strand_id
1 'polypeptide(L)'
;MDRGKFIVFEGIDGSGKGTQINLLVDEMKRQGRTVYQTAEPTNSVTGGILRDALGGFTDRNAYEMSAMFLLDRIFHNSNKINGIKQFLEKGIDVVCDRYYYSSFAYQGIDADLKWVMDMNLNCKEILKPDLCIFLDIDSKASDERIAKNRLEREIYEEKEMQERIRKRFLEVFALLKDSENVKIVDASRTVEEVSADIIKIYNEFKGEV
;
A
#
# COMPACT_ATOMS: atom_id res chain seq x y z
N MET A 1 -0.75 -11.55 25.02
CA MET A 1 -0.14 -11.76 23.69
C MET A 1 0.30 -10.41 23.19
N ASP A 2 1.47 -10.32 22.60
CA ASP A 2 1.93 -9.06 22.02
C ASP A 2 1.04 -8.71 20.82
N ARG A 3 0.88 -7.41 20.56
CA ARG A 3 0.14 -6.90 19.40
C ARG A 3 0.78 -7.43 18.11
N GLY A 4 -0.03 -7.81 17.13
CA GLY A 4 0.45 -8.13 15.78
C GLY A 4 1.14 -6.95 15.11
N LYS A 5 1.95 -7.22 14.08
CA LYS A 5 2.65 -6.21 13.29
C LYS A 5 1.82 -5.81 12.08
N PHE A 6 1.82 -4.51 11.77
CA PHE A 6 1.14 -3.95 10.59
C PHE A 6 2.16 -3.58 9.53
N ILE A 7 2.22 -4.37 8.45
CA ILE A 7 3.14 -4.22 7.33
C ILE A 7 2.37 -3.78 6.10
N VAL A 8 2.84 -2.74 5.42
CA VAL A 8 2.24 -2.21 4.20
C VAL A 8 3.20 -2.38 3.03
N PHE A 9 2.68 -2.77 1.88
CA PHE A 9 3.39 -2.76 0.61
C PHE A 9 2.89 -1.62 -0.26
N GLU A 10 3.84 -0.87 -0.82
CA GLU A 10 3.58 0.23 -1.73
C GLU A 10 4.40 0.10 -3.01
N GLY A 11 3.99 0.80 -4.02
CA GLY A 11 4.64 0.83 -5.34
C GLY A 11 3.63 1.12 -6.44
N ILE A 12 4.12 1.53 -7.59
CA ILE A 12 3.30 1.75 -8.79
C ILE A 12 2.70 0.43 -9.29
N ASP A 13 1.74 0.51 -10.21
CA ASP A 13 1.17 -0.69 -10.81
C ASP A 13 2.25 -1.45 -11.59
N GLY A 14 2.18 -2.77 -11.62
CA GLY A 14 3.23 -3.61 -12.22
C GLY A 14 4.53 -3.75 -11.42
N SER A 15 4.67 -3.12 -10.24
CA SER A 15 5.89 -3.25 -9.41
C SER A 15 6.09 -4.65 -8.80
N GLY A 16 5.08 -5.52 -8.86
CA GLY A 16 5.18 -6.90 -8.34
C GLY A 16 4.69 -7.06 -6.90
N LYS A 17 3.98 -6.08 -6.33
CA LYS A 17 3.46 -6.12 -4.95
C LYS A 17 2.77 -7.45 -4.61
N GLY A 18 1.77 -7.85 -5.37
CA GLY A 18 1.00 -9.07 -5.08
C GLY A 18 1.86 -10.33 -4.98
N THR A 19 2.86 -10.48 -5.87
CA THR A 19 3.81 -11.60 -5.82
C THR A 19 4.65 -11.56 -4.55
N GLN A 20 5.23 -10.40 -4.23
CA GLN A 20 6.10 -10.25 -3.08
C GLN A 20 5.36 -10.34 -1.75
N ILE A 21 4.13 -9.85 -1.68
CA ILE A 21 3.24 -10.02 -0.53
C ILE A 21 3.00 -11.50 -0.25
N ASN A 22 2.65 -12.28 -1.28
CA ASN A 22 2.39 -13.72 -1.12
C ASN A 22 3.64 -14.45 -0.61
N LEU A 23 4.81 -14.16 -1.19
CA LEU A 23 6.08 -14.77 -0.76
C LEU A 23 6.43 -14.41 0.70
N LEU A 24 6.24 -13.15 1.10
CA LEU A 24 6.46 -12.74 2.49
C LEU A 24 5.46 -13.40 3.44
N VAL A 25 4.18 -13.45 3.10
CA VAL A 25 3.13 -14.07 3.93
C VAL A 25 3.40 -15.55 4.11
N ASP A 26 3.84 -16.27 3.07
CA ASP A 26 4.21 -17.67 3.16
C ASP A 26 5.42 -17.88 4.07
N GLU A 27 6.43 -17.03 3.98
CA GLU A 27 7.58 -17.05 4.88
C GLU A 27 7.18 -16.76 6.34
N MET A 28 6.34 -15.76 6.58
CA MET A 28 5.83 -15.43 7.93
C MET A 28 5.08 -16.63 8.53
N LYS A 29 4.23 -17.30 7.75
CA LYS A 29 3.52 -18.51 8.18
C LYS A 29 4.48 -19.67 8.47
N ARG A 30 5.53 -19.84 7.65
CA ARG A 30 6.59 -20.85 7.89
C ARG A 30 7.34 -20.58 9.20
N GLN A 31 7.45 -19.30 9.58
CA GLN A 31 8.01 -18.89 10.89
C GLN A 31 7.01 -18.97 12.05
N GLY A 32 5.82 -19.56 11.83
CA GLY A 32 4.80 -19.77 12.87
C GLY A 32 3.93 -18.54 13.16
N ARG A 33 3.95 -17.52 12.30
CA ARG A 33 3.09 -16.33 12.45
C ARG A 33 1.69 -16.60 11.88
N THR A 34 0.67 -16.05 12.54
CA THR A 34 -0.67 -15.93 11.96
C THR A 34 -0.77 -14.60 11.25
N VAL A 35 -1.14 -14.61 9.97
CA VAL A 35 -1.14 -13.42 9.10
C VAL A 35 -2.50 -13.25 8.45
N TYR A 36 -3.04 -12.03 8.54
CA TYR A 36 -4.17 -11.56 7.76
C TYR A 36 -3.67 -10.71 6.60
N GLN A 37 -3.95 -11.14 5.37
CA GLN A 37 -3.62 -10.39 4.16
C GLN A 37 -4.83 -9.59 3.70
N THR A 38 -4.62 -8.31 3.37
CA THR A 38 -5.67 -7.38 2.94
C THR A 38 -5.13 -6.38 1.92
N ALA A 39 -6.01 -5.52 1.40
CA ALA A 39 -5.66 -4.50 0.41
C ALA A 39 -6.59 -3.29 0.48
N GLU A 40 -6.15 -2.15 -0.05
CA GLU A 40 -6.98 -0.99 -0.35
C GLU A 40 -6.97 -0.69 -1.86
N PRO A 41 -8.13 -0.36 -2.47
CA PRO A 41 -9.45 -0.28 -1.83
C PRO A 41 -9.97 -1.64 -1.36
N THR A 42 -10.70 -1.65 -0.23
CA THR A 42 -11.21 -2.87 0.41
C THR A 42 -12.30 -3.57 -0.43
N ASN A 43 -12.61 -4.82 -0.10
CA ASN A 43 -13.76 -5.53 -0.69
C ASN A 43 -15.11 -5.15 -0.05
N SER A 44 -15.16 -4.06 0.73
CA SER A 44 -16.39 -3.51 1.31
C SER A 44 -17.20 -2.70 0.31
N VAL A 45 -18.36 -2.19 0.74
CA VAL A 45 -19.18 -1.28 -0.07
C VAL A 45 -18.41 -0.01 -0.43
N THR A 46 -17.64 0.55 0.53
CA THR A 46 -16.83 1.76 0.32
C THR A 46 -15.73 1.54 -0.72
N GLY A 47 -15.04 0.41 -0.67
CA GLY A 47 -14.06 0.03 -1.68
C GLY A 47 -14.70 -0.34 -3.03
N GLY A 48 -15.96 -0.80 -3.05
CA GLY A 48 -16.73 -1.01 -4.28
C GLY A 48 -16.94 0.28 -5.05
N ILE A 49 -17.36 1.35 -4.37
CA ILE A 49 -17.55 2.69 -4.96
C ILE A 49 -16.23 3.24 -5.52
N LEU A 50 -15.12 3.00 -4.82
CA LEU A 50 -13.78 3.38 -5.30
C LEU A 50 -13.38 2.65 -6.58
N ARG A 51 -13.61 1.32 -6.65
CA ARG A 51 -13.32 0.55 -7.87
C ARG A 51 -14.15 0.99 -9.07
N ASP A 52 -15.41 1.38 -8.83
CA ASP A 52 -16.26 1.95 -9.86
C ASP A 52 -15.67 3.26 -10.44
N ALA A 53 -15.20 4.14 -9.56
CA ALA A 53 -14.53 5.38 -9.96
C ALA A 53 -13.17 5.12 -10.65
N LEU A 54 -12.35 4.21 -10.12
CA LEU A 54 -11.06 3.83 -10.71
C LEU A 54 -11.21 3.17 -12.09
N GLY A 55 -12.29 2.42 -12.31
CA GLY A 55 -12.65 1.84 -13.61
C GLY A 55 -13.23 2.84 -14.61
N GLY A 56 -13.37 4.12 -14.23
CA GLY A 56 -13.89 5.18 -15.10
C GLY A 56 -15.40 5.15 -15.31
N PHE A 57 -16.15 4.35 -14.53
CA PHE A 57 -17.62 4.30 -14.63
C PHE A 57 -18.29 5.53 -14.02
N THR A 58 -17.62 6.21 -13.08
CA THR A 58 -18.06 7.49 -12.52
C THR A 58 -16.90 8.48 -12.50
N ASP A 59 -17.16 9.70 -12.99
CA ASP A 59 -16.17 10.78 -12.94
C ASP A 59 -16.07 11.36 -11.51
N ARG A 60 -14.87 11.50 -11.00
CA ARG A 60 -14.55 12.03 -9.67
C ARG A 60 -13.28 12.87 -9.70
N ASN A 61 -13.35 14.03 -9.10
CA ASN A 61 -12.14 14.86 -8.94
C ASN A 61 -11.20 14.30 -7.86
N ALA A 62 -9.97 14.81 -7.80
CA ALA A 62 -8.95 14.32 -6.88
C ALA A 62 -9.32 14.48 -5.40
N TYR A 63 -10.10 15.49 -5.03
CA TYR A 63 -10.58 15.69 -3.66
C TYR A 63 -11.65 14.67 -3.28
N GLU A 64 -12.60 14.39 -4.19
CA GLU A 64 -13.60 13.34 -4.00
C GLU A 64 -12.93 11.98 -3.83
N MET A 65 -11.98 11.64 -4.73
CA MET A 65 -11.21 10.40 -4.62
C MET A 65 -10.46 10.31 -3.29
N SER A 66 -9.81 11.38 -2.85
CA SER A 66 -9.12 11.42 -1.55
C SER A 66 -10.06 11.15 -0.38
N ALA A 67 -11.24 11.77 -0.39
CA ALA A 67 -12.25 11.59 0.67
C ALA A 67 -12.82 10.16 0.65
N MET A 68 -13.03 9.57 -0.54
CA MET A 68 -13.52 8.19 -0.67
C MET A 68 -12.47 7.17 -0.18
N PHE A 69 -11.18 7.35 -0.51
CA PHE A 69 -10.09 6.53 0.03
C PHE A 69 -9.96 6.67 1.55
N LEU A 70 -10.12 7.89 2.08
CA LEU A 70 -10.11 8.11 3.51
C LEU A 70 -11.25 7.36 4.21
N LEU A 71 -12.48 7.43 3.66
CA LEU A 71 -13.64 6.72 4.19
C LEU A 71 -13.42 5.20 4.21
N ASP A 72 -12.94 4.64 3.10
CA ASP A 72 -12.65 3.21 3.00
C ASP A 72 -11.57 2.78 3.98
N ARG A 73 -10.53 3.59 4.16
CA ARG A 73 -9.43 3.36 5.12
C ARG A 73 -9.88 3.43 6.56
N ILE A 74 -10.72 4.40 6.92
CA ILE A 74 -11.30 4.47 8.27
C ILE A 74 -12.11 3.20 8.54
N PHE A 75 -12.97 2.79 7.61
CA PHE A 75 -13.73 1.55 7.72
C PHE A 75 -12.81 0.34 7.85
N HIS A 76 -11.77 0.23 6.99
CA HIS A 76 -10.79 -0.86 7.01
C HIS A 76 -10.06 -0.99 8.34
N ASN A 77 -9.75 0.12 8.99
CA ASN A 77 -9.10 0.12 10.29
C ASN A 77 -10.04 -0.21 11.44
N SER A 78 -11.23 0.42 11.47
CA SER A 78 -12.09 0.48 12.65
C SER A 78 -13.24 -0.55 12.66
N ASN A 79 -13.43 -1.32 11.58
CA ASN A 79 -14.49 -2.32 11.52
C ASN A 79 -14.35 -3.33 12.67
N LYS A 80 -15.45 -3.50 13.44
CA LYS A 80 -15.45 -4.33 14.65
C LYS A 80 -15.33 -5.84 14.40
N ILE A 81 -15.57 -6.29 13.17
CA ILE A 81 -15.53 -7.71 12.80
C ILE A 81 -14.18 -8.08 12.18
N ASN A 82 -13.76 -7.35 11.15
CA ASN A 82 -12.60 -7.65 10.32
C ASN A 82 -11.71 -6.43 10.03
N GLY A 83 -11.75 -5.43 10.91
CA GLY A 83 -10.86 -4.27 10.82
C GLY A 83 -9.42 -4.62 11.22
N ILE A 84 -8.47 -3.88 10.69
CA ILE A 84 -7.03 -4.05 10.97
C ILE A 84 -6.77 -4.05 12.48
N LYS A 85 -7.36 -3.11 13.23
CA LYS A 85 -7.22 -3.02 14.71
C LYS A 85 -7.55 -4.33 15.39
N GLN A 86 -8.63 -5.00 14.96
CA GLN A 86 -9.11 -6.25 15.57
C GLN A 86 -8.13 -7.42 15.40
N PHE A 87 -7.47 -7.50 14.25
CA PHE A 87 -6.46 -8.55 14.01
C PHE A 87 -5.21 -8.28 14.83
N LEU A 88 -4.71 -7.04 14.82
CA LEU A 88 -3.50 -6.67 15.56
C LEU A 88 -3.66 -6.89 17.06
N GLU A 89 -4.81 -6.52 17.65
CA GLU A 89 -5.11 -6.73 19.07
C GLU A 89 -5.13 -8.22 19.47
N LYS A 90 -5.44 -9.11 18.52
CA LYS A 90 -5.41 -10.58 18.72
C LYS A 90 -4.01 -11.18 18.49
N GLY A 91 -2.98 -10.37 18.26
CA GLY A 91 -1.63 -10.83 17.95
C GLY A 91 -1.46 -11.40 16.53
N ILE A 92 -2.43 -11.12 15.64
CA ILE A 92 -2.37 -11.49 14.23
C ILE A 92 -1.68 -10.38 13.44
N ASP A 93 -0.64 -10.73 12.68
CA ASP A 93 0.04 -9.78 11.81
C ASP A 93 -0.86 -9.42 10.63
N VAL A 94 -0.79 -8.17 10.17
CA VAL A 94 -1.54 -7.69 9.01
C VAL A 94 -0.55 -7.27 7.92
N VAL A 95 -0.73 -7.82 6.71
CA VAL A 95 0.00 -7.39 5.51
C VAL A 95 -1.01 -6.79 4.54
N CYS A 96 -0.81 -5.51 4.19
CA CYS A 96 -1.74 -4.74 3.37
C CYS A 96 -1.09 -4.30 2.06
N ASP A 97 -1.75 -4.58 0.92
CA ASP A 97 -1.39 -4.00 -0.38
C ASP A 97 -2.01 -2.62 -0.50
N ARG A 98 -1.19 -1.59 -0.55
CA ARG A 98 -1.53 -0.17 -0.53
C ARG A 98 -2.13 0.32 0.79
N TYR A 99 -1.84 1.58 1.09
CA TYR A 99 -2.37 2.30 2.24
C TYR A 99 -2.37 3.81 1.97
N TYR A 100 -2.27 4.67 3.00
CA TYR A 100 -2.34 6.12 2.82
C TYR A 100 -1.20 6.70 1.96
N TYR A 101 -0.04 6.06 1.86
CA TYR A 101 1.03 6.53 0.98
C TYR A 101 0.60 6.55 -0.49
N SER A 102 -0.19 5.56 -0.92
CA SER A 102 -0.83 5.58 -2.23
C SER A 102 -1.71 6.82 -2.41
N SER A 103 -2.51 7.22 -1.41
CA SER A 103 -3.30 8.46 -1.50
C SER A 103 -2.43 9.70 -1.66
N PHE A 104 -1.29 9.76 -0.96
CA PHE A 104 -0.35 10.87 -1.09
C PHE A 104 0.29 10.92 -2.49
N ALA A 105 0.61 9.75 -3.05
CA ALA A 105 1.28 9.66 -4.34
C ALA A 105 0.33 9.84 -5.54
N TYR A 106 -0.89 9.34 -5.46
CA TYR A 106 -1.88 9.39 -6.55
C TYR A 106 -2.73 10.65 -6.48
N GLN A 107 -3.53 10.81 -5.43
CA GLN A 107 -4.43 11.95 -5.30
C GLN A 107 -3.67 13.26 -5.02
N GLY A 108 -2.55 13.20 -4.30
CA GLY A 108 -1.70 14.36 -4.03
C GLY A 108 -0.99 14.96 -5.26
N ILE A 109 -1.21 14.42 -6.48
CA ILE A 109 -0.77 15.04 -7.74
C ILE A 109 -1.68 16.21 -8.11
N ASP A 110 -2.99 16.02 -8.01
CA ASP A 110 -4.00 16.95 -8.50
C ASP A 110 -4.82 17.61 -7.36
N ALA A 111 -4.73 17.06 -6.12
CA ALA A 111 -5.23 17.70 -4.90
C ALA A 111 -4.07 18.32 -4.11
N ASP A 112 -4.38 19.21 -3.16
CA ASP A 112 -3.39 19.73 -2.22
C ASP A 112 -2.78 18.60 -1.39
N LEU A 113 -1.49 18.31 -1.59
CA LEU A 113 -0.79 17.21 -0.94
C LEU A 113 -0.86 17.33 0.59
N LYS A 114 -0.70 18.55 1.13
CA LYS A 114 -0.74 18.76 2.57
C LYS A 114 -2.10 18.37 3.14
N TRP A 115 -3.18 18.78 2.46
CA TRP A 115 -4.53 18.42 2.88
C TRP A 115 -4.74 16.89 2.84
N VAL A 116 -4.28 16.21 1.77
CA VAL A 116 -4.38 14.74 1.65
C VAL A 116 -3.59 14.05 2.76
N MET A 117 -2.40 14.55 3.11
CA MET A 117 -1.60 14.02 4.21
C MET A 117 -2.27 14.27 5.55
N ASP A 118 -2.70 15.50 5.84
CA ASP A 118 -3.29 15.88 7.12
C ASP A 118 -4.54 15.07 7.45
N MET A 119 -5.43 14.84 6.48
CA MET A 119 -6.66 14.08 6.71
C MET A 119 -6.39 12.61 7.05
N ASN A 120 -5.29 12.04 6.60
CA ASN A 120 -4.89 10.67 6.91
C ASN A 120 -4.08 10.57 8.21
N LEU A 121 -3.02 11.38 8.33
CA LEU A 121 -2.06 11.28 9.43
C LEU A 121 -2.64 11.78 10.77
N ASN A 122 -3.61 12.73 10.73
CA ASN A 122 -4.26 13.26 11.92
C ASN A 122 -5.57 12.53 12.29
N CYS A 123 -5.98 11.55 11.50
CA CYS A 123 -7.18 10.76 11.80
C CYS A 123 -6.85 9.66 12.83
N LYS A 124 -7.43 9.76 14.03
CA LYS A 124 -7.21 8.80 15.15
C LYS A 124 -7.65 7.36 14.81
N GLU A 125 -8.54 7.20 13.85
CA GLU A 125 -9.02 5.88 13.43
C GLU A 125 -8.06 5.17 12.45
N ILE A 126 -7.11 5.89 11.87
CA ILE A 126 -6.13 5.35 10.92
C ILE A 126 -4.85 4.99 11.68
N LEU A 127 -4.48 3.72 11.62
CA LEU A 127 -3.26 3.23 12.24
C LEU A 127 -2.05 3.59 11.37
N LYS A 128 -0.97 3.95 12.04
CA LYS A 128 0.34 4.04 11.41
C LYS A 128 0.89 2.62 11.21
N PRO A 129 1.40 2.28 10.01
CA PRO A 129 2.10 1.01 9.79
C PRO A 129 3.37 0.90 10.64
N ASP A 130 3.66 -0.30 11.10
CA ASP A 130 4.91 -0.58 11.80
C ASP A 130 6.10 -0.65 10.80
N LEU A 131 5.80 -1.04 9.55
CA LEU A 131 6.76 -1.12 8.44
C LEU A 131 6.04 -0.85 7.11
N CYS A 132 6.61 0.01 6.27
CA CYS A 132 6.22 0.16 4.87
C CYS A 132 7.35 -0.34 3.96
N ILE A 133 7.05 -1.22 3.02
CA ILE A 133 7.97 -1.73 1.99
C ILE A 133 7.53 -1.13 0.66
N PHE A 134 8.36 -0.24 0.11
CA PHE A 134 8.12 0.36 -1.19
C PHE A 134 8.93 -0.37 -2.27
N LEU A 135 8.21 -0.93 -3.25
CA LEU A 135 8.79 -1.58 -4.42
C LEU A 135 9.07 -0.53 -5.51
N ASP A 136 10.30 -0.06 -5.57
CA ASP A 136 10.73 0.94 -6.53
C ASP A 136 11.08 0.29 -7.88
N ILE A 137 10.38 0.71 -8.93
CA ILE A 137 10.64 0.30 -10.31
C ILE A 137 10.34 1.48 -11.24
N ASP A 138 11.10 1.61 -12.33
CA ASP A 138 10.80 2.61 -13.33
C ASP A 138 9.51 2.28 -14.13
N SER A 139 8.86 3.33 -14.64
CA SER A 139 7.57 3.18 -15.33
C SER A 139 7.65 2.33 -16.60
N LYS A 140 8.81 2.29 -17.28
CA LYS A 140 8.97 1.50 -18.50
C LYS A 140 8.97 0.00 -18.19
N ALA A 141 9.75 -0.42 -17.18
CA ALA A 141 9.79 -1.83 -16.75
C ALA A 141 8.45 -2.27 -16.17
N SER A 142 7.73 -1.35 -15.48
CA SER A 142 6.39 -1.56 -14.98
C SER A 142 5.38 -1.81 -16.11
N ASP A 143 5.35 -0.94 -17.13
CA ASP A 143 4.46 -1.08 -18.30
C ASP A 143 4.66 -2.41 -19.04
N GLU A 144 5.91 -2.86 -19.21
CA GLU A 144 6.21 -4.16 -19.84
C GLU A 144 5.62 -5.34 -19.05
N ARG A 145 5.53 -5.22 -17.72
CA ARG A 145 4.91 -6.24 -16.85
C ARG A 145 3.38 -6.19 -16.90
N ILE A 146 2.77 -4.98 -16.92
CA ILE A 146 1.32 -4.79 -17.03
C ILE A 146 0.83 -5.33 -18.37
N ALA A 147 1.49 -4.98 -19.49
CA ALA A 147 1.10 -5.38 -20.84
C ALA A 147 1.04 -6.92 -21.02
N LYS A 148 1.80 -7.67 -20.22
CA LYS A 148 1.77 -9.14 -20.24
C LYS A 148 0.59 -9.76 -19.49
N ASN A 149 -0.06 -9.01 -18.59
CA ASN A 149 -0.95 -9.58 -17.57
C ASN A 149 -2.38 -9.03 -17.57
N ARG A 150 -2.70 -7.93 -18.28
CA ARG A 150 -4.03 -7.30 -18.27
C ARG A 150 -4.49 -6.84 -19.65
N LEU A 151 -5.82 -6.94 -19.88
CA LEU A 151 -6.52 -6.47 -21.09
C LEU A 151 -7.15 -5.07 -20.93
N GLU A 152 -7.43 -4.64 -19.70
CA GLU A 152 -8.06 -3.36 -19.37
C GLU A 152 -7.14 -2.52 -18.50
N ARG A 153 -7.09 -1.20 -18.75
CA ARG A 153 -6.29 -0.23 -17.99
C ARG A 153 -7.16 0.62 -17.07
N GLU A 154 -6.67 0.90 -15.88
CA GLU A 154 -7.26 1.88 -14.97
C GLU A 154 -6.76 3.31 -15.30
N ILE A 155 -7.46 4.33 -14.75
CA ILE A 155 -7.23 5.76 -15.07
C ILE A 155 -5.81 6.27 -14.78
N TYR A 156 -5.04 5.59 -13.91
CA TYR A 156 -3.68 5.98 -13.53
C TYR A 156 -2.57 5.15 -14.21
N GLU A 157 -2.90 4.27 -15.16
CA GLU A 157 -1.94 3.35 -15.78
C GLU A 157 -1.20 3.92 -17.01
N GLU A 158 -1.38 5.22 -17.32
CA GLU A 158 -0.59 5.88 -18.35
C GLU A 158 0.85 6.07 -17.90
N LYS A 159 1.82 5.78 -18.78
CA LYS A 159 3.26 5.76 -18.46
C LYS A 159 3.77 7.06 -17.82
N GLU A 160 3.38 8.22 -18.36
CA GLU A 160 3.78 9.52 -17.81
C GLU A 160 3.18 9.73 -16.42
N MET A 161 1.96 9.29 -16.19
CA MET A 161 1.30 9.34 -14.89
C MET A 161 2.02 8.43 -13.90
N GLN A 162 2.37 7.20 -14.28
CA GLN A 162 3.11 6.27 -13.41
C GLN A 162 4.47 6.83 -12.97
N GLU A 163 5.20 7.53 -13.85
CA GLU A 163 6.46 8.18 -13.48
C GLU A 163 6.25 9.35 -12.52
N ARG A 164 5.19 10.16 -12.72
CA ARG A 164 4.80 11.23 -11.78
C ARG A 164 4.45 10.66 -10.40
N ILE A 165 3.72 9.55 -10.37
CA ILE A 165 3.31 8.86 -9.13
C ILE A 165 4.55 8.30 -8.41
N ARG A 166 5.45 7.60 -9.12
CA ARG A 166 6.72 7.10 -8.56
C ARG A 166 7.53 8.22 -7.92
N LYS A 167 7.71 9.32 -8.65
CA LYS A 167 8.42 10.51 -8.13
C LYS A 167 7.75 11.06 -6.87
N ARG A 168 6.42 11.14 -6.87
CA ARG A 168 5.66 11.61 -5.71
C ARG A 168 5.81 10.68 -4.51
N PHE A 169 5.85 9.35 -4.68
CA PHE A 169 6.15 8.42 -3.58
C PHE A 169 7.51 8.76 -2.93
N LEU A 170 8.55 8.94 -3.73
CA LEU A 170 9.88 9.24 -3.22
C LEU A 170 9.93 10.60 -2.50
N GLU A 171 9.24 11.64 -3.02
CA GLU A 171 9.09 12.93 -2.36
C GLU A 171 8.39 12.80 -0.99
N VAL A 172 7.29 12.04 -0.94
CA VAL A 172 6.53 11.80 0.29
C VAL A 172 7.37 11.04 1.31
N PHE A 173 8.09 9.99 0.91
CA PHE A 173 8.96 9.26 1.82
C PHE A 173 10.10 10.10 2.37
N ALA A 174 10.65 11.02 1.56
CA ALA A 174 11.63 11.99 2.05
C ALA A 174 11.05 12.95 3.11
N LEU A 175 9.78 13.36 2.97
CA LEU A 175 9.08 14.18 3.96
C LEU A 175 8.79 13.40 5.26
N LEU A 176 8.54 12.11 5.17
CA LEU A 176 8.12 11.24 6.28
C LEU A 176 9.28 10.45 6.92
N LYS A 177 10.52 10.62 6.48
CA LYS A 177 11.69 9.80 6.85
C LYS A 177 11.95 9.70 8.35
N ASP A 178 11.61 10.75 9.13
CA ASP A 178 11.86 10.79 10.57
C ASP A 178 10.63 10.29 11.38
N SER A 179 9.50 10.10 10.72
CA SER A 179 8.24 9.72 11.38
C SER A 179 7.73 8.33 10.96
N GLU A 180 8.18 7.81 9.82
CA GLU A 180 7.70 6.55 9.25
C GLU A 180 8.85 5.57 8.99
N ASN A 181 8.62 4.28 9.25
CA ASN A 181 9.60 3.23 8.94
C ASN A 181 9.37 2.71 7.51
N VAL A 182 9.99 3.38 6.54
CA VAL A 182 9.89 3.02 5.12
C VAL A 182 11.19 2.38 4.66
N LYS A 183 11.08 1.23 3.99
CA LYS A 183 12.19 0.55 3.32
C LYS A 183 11.94 0.53 1.82
N ILE A 184 12.86 1.08 1.06
CA ILE A 184 12.80 1.11 -0.42
C ILE A 184 13.57 -0.09 -0.95
N VAL A 185 12.92 -0.89 -1.80
CA VAL A 185 13.48 -2.10 -2.42
C VAL A 185 13.49 -1.91 -3.93
N ASP A 186 14.65 -2.09 -4.55
CA ASP A 186 14.77 -2.12 -6.01
C ASP A 186 14.04 -3.34 -6.58
N ALA A 187 12.88 -3.08 -7.18
CA ALA A 187 12.01 -4.10 -7.76
C ALA A 187 12.27 -4.37 -9.25
N SER A 188 13.34 -3.80 -9.83
CA SER A 188 13.75 -4.07 -11.22
C SER A 188 14.38 -5.45 -11.41
N ARG A 189 14.86 -6.05 -10.33
CA ARG A 189 15.57 -7.35 -10.28
C ARG A 189 14.61 -8.53 -10.37
N THR A 190 15.15 -9.76 -10.28
CA THR A 190 14.35 -10.99 -10.30
C THR A 190 13.42 -11.08 -9.08
N VAL A 191 12.35 -11.88 -9.21
CA VAL A 191 11.39 -12.10 -8.12
C VAL A 191 12.08 -12.64 -6.87
N GLU A 192 13.02 -13.55 -7.06
CA GLU A 192 13.76 -14.22 -5.99
C GLU A 192 14.70 -13.26 -5.24
N GLU A 193 15.42 -12.40 -5.97
CA GLU A 193 16.31 -11.39 -5.37
C GLU A 193 15.52 -10.35 -4.57
N VAL A 194 14.43 -9.85 -5.13
CA VAL A 194 13.54 -8.90 -4.44
C VAL A 194 12.94 -9.55 -3.19
N SER A 195 12.48 -10.81 -3.29
CA SER A 195 11.94 -11.56 -2.16
C SER A 195 12.98 -11.77 -1.05
N ALA A 196 14.22 -12.08 -1.40
CA ALA A 196 15.30 -12.26 -0.43
C ALA A 196 15.57 -10.97 0.37
N ASP A 197 15.58 -9.81 -0.30
CA ASP A 197 15.74 -8.52 0.37
C ASP A 197 14.56 -8.19 1.30
N ILE A 198 13.32 -8.45 0.85
CA ILE A 198 12.12 -8.22 1.65
C ILE A 198 12.12 -9.09 2.90
N ILE A 199 12.46 -10.38 2.76
CA ILE A 199 12.55 -11.32 3.90
C ILE A 199 13.66 -10.87 4.86
N LYS A 200 14.79 -10.39 4.36
CA LYS A 200 15.87 -9.83 5.19
C LYS A 200 15.36 -8.62 5.97
N ILE A 201 14.72 -7.65 5.31
CA ILE A 201 14.12 -6.47 5.95
C ILE A 201 13.13 -6.88 7.05
N TYR A 202 12.26 -7.83 6.76
CA TYR A 202 11.28 -8.33 7.72
C TYR A 202 11.95 -8.98 8.95
N ASN A 203 12.98 -9.81 8.75
CA ASN A 203 13.70 -10.47 9.84
C ASN A 203 14.47 -9.47 10.73
N GLU A 204 15.10 -8.45 10.13
CA GLU A 204 15.73 -7.35 10.85
C GLU A 204 14.69 -6.59 11.68
N PHE A 205 13.60 -6.15 11.06
CA PHE A 205 12.49 -5.45 11.71
C PHE A 205 11.91 -6.24 12.89
N LYS A 206 11.77 -7.57 12.76
CA LYS A 206 11.27 -8.44 13.84
C LYS A 206 12.25 -8.56 15.00
N GLY A 207 13.55 -8.46 14.75
CA GLY A 207 14.60 -8.56 15.75
C GLY A 207 14.89 -7.26 16.52
N GLU A 208 14.38 -6.12 16.03
CA GLU A 208 14.56 -4.79 16.65
C GLU A 208 13.49 -4.46 17.72
N VAL A 209 12.62 -5.42 18.07
CA VAL A 209 11.50 -5.22 19.02
C VAL A 209 11.66 -6.07 20.27
#